data_85735e0f9ed099a3df4e23ee90f677dd
#
_entry.id   85735e0f9ed099a3df4e23ee90f677dd
#
_cell.length_a   1.000
_cell.length_b   1.000
_cell.length_c   1.000
_cell.angle_alpha   90.00
_cell.angle_beta   90.00
_cell.angle_gamma   90.00
#
_symmetry.space_group_name_H-M   'P 1'
#
loop_
_entity.id
_entity.type
_entity.pdbx_description
1 polymer ?
#
loop_
_entity_poly.entity_id
_entity_poly.type
_entity_poly.pdbx_seq_one_letter_code
_entity_poly.pdbx_strand_id
1 'polypeptide(L)'
;MNTEEMASLYGTPIWRRLRMHRNPVRMLFSGGVWASAWYLFSSIVVGLALFCIVTSITITSTALVIIWAGLPLLIGTGYFIRGCVVLERGRARAVVPEGLPALPPVETAEGFFPTLKAIWRDRITKRGLAHFTLLALPLFLLDTVVWVVWVAFLAGVTVPIWYRYIPRGFNGQHWHGLEYGYFPNGPHGKDSIGFWIGSDLSATVAAVAALVLLLAWNYVLVATARLHTDAVRNVVAPRDPLASARRVLETPGPLNTATHI
;
A
#
# COMPACT_ATOMS: atom_id res chain seq x y z
N MET A 1 9.91 27.45 8.95
CA MET A 1 10.03 26.05 9.39
C MET A 1 11.48 25.85 9.81
N ASN A 2 11.70 25.60 11.08
CA ASN A 2 13.04 25.57 11.67
C ASN A 2 13.77 24.28 11.24
N THR A 3 15.10 24.31 11.15
CA THR A 3 15.92 23.13 10.76
C THR A 3 15.72 21.93 11.69
N GLU A 4 15.39 22.15 12.95
CA GLU A 4 15.05 21.11 13.93
C GLU A 4 13.68 20.48 13.63
N GLU A 5 12.70 21.25 13.19
CA GLU A 5 11.37 20.79 12.79
C GLU A 5 11.44 19.93 11.53
N MET A 6 12.32 20.30 10.60
CA MET A 6 12.65 19.49 9.42
C MET A 6 13.37 18.19 9.82
N ALA A 7 14.34 18.24 10.72
CA ALA A 7 15.06 17.04 11.18
C ALA A 7 14.14 16.08 11.93
N SER A 8 13.16 16.58 12.71
CA SER A 8 12.16 15.76 13.40
C SER A 8 11.19 15.07 12.43
N LEU A 9 10.84 15.74 11.32
CA LEU A 9 9.98 15.20 10.27
C LEU A 9 10.68 14.10 9.45
N TYR A 10 12.00 14.21 9.25
CA TYR A 10 12.79 13.26 8.48
C TYR A 10 13.44 12.15 9.33
N GLY A 11 13.62 12.38 10.63
CA GLY A 11 14.33 11.48 11.54
C GLY A 11 13.51 10.37 12.17
N THR A 12 12.17 10.53 12.31
CA THR A 12 11.33 9.49 12.89
C THR A 12 10.76 8.58 11.81
N PRO A 13 11.09 7.28 11.81
CA PRO A 13 10.49 6.33 10.87
C PRO A 13 8.96 6.33 11.01
N ILE A 14 8.25 6.30 9.88
CA ILE A 14 6.77 6.33 9.81
C ILE A 14 6.11 5.25 10.69
N TRP A 15 6.77 4.09 10.85
CA TRP A 15 6.28 3.02 11.70
C TRP A 15 6.13 3.37 13.19
N ARG A 16 6.73 4.46 13.69
CA ARG A 16 6.45 4.99 15.04
C ARG A 16 5.14 5.79 15.14
N ARG A 17 4.60 6.24 14.02
CA ARG A 17 3.47 7.20 13.97
C ARG A 17 2.10 6.53 13.89
N LEU A 18 1.98 5.38 13.22
CA LEU A 18 0.82 4.51 13.33
C LEU A 18 0.96 3.71 14.63
N ARG A 19 0.31 4.15 15.70
CA ARG A 19 0.32 3.41 16.97
C ARG A 19 -0.26 2.01 16.76
N MET A 20 0.61 1.00 16.77
CA MET A 20 0.15 -0.37 16.92
C MET A 20 -0.22 -0.58 18.39
N HIS A 21 -1.50 -0.80 18.63
CA HIS A 21 -1.93 -1.21 19.96
C HIS A 21 -1.42 -2.62 20.23
N ARG A 22 -0.81 -2.81 21.40
CA ARG A 22 -0.39 -4.15 21.85
C ARG A 22 -1.58 -5.09 22.05
N ASN A 23 -2.75 -4.55 22.33
CA ASN A 23 -3.99 -5.31 22.44
C ASN A 23 -4.65 -5.43 21.05
N PRO A 24 -4.79 -6.67 20.51
CA PRO A 24 -5.32 -6.91 19.16
C PRO A 24 -6.79 -6.48 19.02
N VAL A 25 -7.59 -6.59 20.08
CA VAL A 25 -8.99 -6.15 20.05
C VAL A 25 -9.09 -4.63 19.92
N ARG A 26 -8.30 -3.89 20.69
CA ARG A 26 -8.22 -2.42 20.53
C ARG A 26 -7.67 -2.00 19.16
N MET A 27 -6.81 -2.83 18.59
CA MET A 27 -6.27 -2.62 17.25
C MET A 27 -7.38 -2.65 16.20
N LEU A 28 -8.28 -3.64 16.24
CA LEU A 28 -9.41 -3.78 15.31
C LEU A 28 -10.31 -2.53 15.28
N PHE A 29 -10.58 -1.95 16.45
CA PHE A 29 -11.42 -0.74 16.58
C PHE A 29 -10.61 0.57 16.46
N SER A 30 -9.31 0.49 16.17
CA SER A 30 -8.48 1.69 15.99
C SER A 30 -8.72 2.34 14.64
N GLY A 31 -8.77 3.68 14.61
CA GLY A 31 -8.84 4.43 13.36
C GLY A 31 -7.68 4.12 12.40
N GLY A 32 -6.54 3.67 12.94
CA GLY A 32 -5.36 3.32 12.14
C GLY A 32 -5.56 2.11 11.22
N VAL A 33 -6.30 1.07 11.66
CA VAL A 33 -6.63 -0.10 10.83
C VAL A 33 -7.56 0.31 9.68
N TRP A 34 -8.62 1.04 9.98
CA TRP A 34 -9.59 1.47 8.98
C TRP A 34 -9.00 2.46 7.98
N ALA A 35 -8.17 3.39 8.45
CA ALA A 35 -7.41 4.29 7.57
C ALA A 35 -6.46 3.51 6.67
N SER A 36 -5.76 2.50 7.18
CA SER A 36 -4.88 1.62 6.41
C SER A 36 -5.66 0.81 5.38
N ALA A 37 -6.81 0.24 5.76
CA ALA A 37 -7.69 -0.51 4.84
C ALA A 37 -8.20 0.38 3.70
N TRP A 38 -8.64 1.59 4.02
CA TRP A 38 -9.06 2.57 3.01
C TRP A 38 -7.91 3.01 2.10
N TYR A 39 -6.74 3.24 2.67
CA TYR A 39 -5.55 3.60 1.91
C TYR A 39 -5.16 2.51 0.91
N LEU A 40 -5.06 1.24 1.36
CA LEU A 40 -4.74 0.11 0.49
C LEU A 40 -5.81 -0.11 -0.59
N PHE A 41 -7.09 -0.05 -0.24
CA PHE A 41 -8.18 -0.11 -1.22
C PHE A 41 -8.05 0.98 -2.29
N SER A 42 -7.86 2.22 -1.86
CA SER A 42 -7.66 3.32 -2.80
C SER A 42 -6.38 3.16 -3.63
N SER A 43 -5.34 2.50 -3.10
CA SER A 43 -4.10 2.19 -3.82
C SER A 43 -4.32 1.16 -4.94
N ILE A 44 -5.17 0.16 -4.70
CA ILE A 44 -5.54 -0.82 -5.73
C ILE A 44 -6.15 -0.10 -6.94
N VAL A 45 -7.12 0.80 -6.71
CA VAL A 45 -7.82 1.49 -7.79
C VAL A 45 -6.96 2.57 -8.44
N VAL A 46 -6.48 3.50 -7.63
CA VAL A 46 -5.73 4.68 -8.12
C VAL A 46 -4.34 4.28 -8.59
N GLY A 47 -3.66 3.38 -7.87
CA GLY A 47 -2.32 2.91 -8.24
C GLY A 47 -2.31 2.21 -9.59
N LEU A 48 -3.30 1.33 -9.85
CA LEU A 48 -3.44 0.68 -11.16
C LEU A 48 -3.74 1.70 -12.27
N ALA A 49 -4.65 2.65 -12.03
CA ALA A 49 -4.96 3.71 -12.98
C ALA A 49 -3.72 4.56 -13.32
N LEU A 50 -2.98 4.99 -12.30
CA LEU A 50 -1.76 5.77 -12.48
C LEU A 50 -0.67 4.97 -13.20
N PHE A 51 -0.51 3.68 -12.90
CA PHE A 51 0.39 2.79 -13.63
C PHE A 51 0.06 2.76 -15.12
N CYS A 52 -1.20 2.51 -15.48
CA CYS A 52 -1.63 2.45 -16.87
C CYS A 52 -1.41 3.80 -17.59
N ILE A 53 -1.82 4.90 -16.96
CA ILE A 53 -1.74 6.23 -17.57
C ILE A 53 -0.28 6.68 -17.74
N VAL A 54 0.52 6.61 -16.66
CA VAL A 54 1.94 7.05 -16.69
C VAL A 54 2.74 6.22 -17.68
N THR A 55 2.55 4.90 -17.69
CA THR A 55 3.24 4.00 -18.61
C THR A 55 2.85 4.31 -20.07
N SER A 56 1.55 4.42 -20.35
CA SER A 56 1.06 4.70 -21.71
C SER A 56 1.54 6.05 -22.21
N ILE A 57 1.38 7.12 -21.42
CA ILE A 57 1.84 8.45 -21.82
C ILE A 57 3.37 8.47 -22.03
N THR A 58 4.15 7.80 -21.17
CA THR A 58 5.60 7.78 -21.30
C THR A 58 6.04 7.05 -22.57
N ILE A 59 5.45 5.88 -22.85
CA ILE A 59 5.74 5.12 -24.09
C ILE A 59 5.34 5.92 -25.31
N THR A 60 4.13 6.48 -25.32
CA THR A 60 3.63 7.27 -26.47
C THR A 60 4.48 8.50 -26.70
N SER A 61 4.81 9.25 -25.64
CA SER A 61 5.66 10.44 -25.76
C SER A 61 7.04 10.10 -26.32
N THR A 62 7.61 8.99 -25.88
CA THR A 62 8.92 8.53 -26.33
C THR A 62 8.89 8.08 -27.80
N ALA A 63 7.85 7.34 -28.20
CA ALA A 63 7.68 6.91 -29.59
C ALA A 63 7.49 8.09 -30.55
N LEU A 64 6.73 9.10 -30.14
CA LEU A 64 6.48 10.30 -30.94
C LEU A 64 7.67 11.26 -31.06
N VAL A 65 8.76 11.01 -30.34
CA VAL A 65 10.02 11.80 -30.49
C VAL A 65 10.54 11.72 -31.93
N ILE A 66 10.34 10.59 -32.62
CA ILE A 66 10.76 10.36 -34.01
C ILE A 66 10.18 11.43 -34.96
N ILE A 67 8.98 11.88 -34.71
CA ILE A 67 8.28 12.92 -35.51
C ILE A 67 8.30 14.31 -34.84
N TRP A 68 9.21 14.52 -33.87
CA TRP A 68 9.36 15.76 -33.09
C TRP A 68 8.17 16.15 -32.21
N ALA A 69 6.99 15.61 -32.46
CA ALA A 69 5.79 15.86 -31.65
C ALA A 69 5.91 15.31 -30.23
N GLY A 70 6.73 14.30 -30.02
CA GLY A 70 7.00 13.74 -28.70
C GLY A 70 7.78 14.65 -27.75
N LEU A 71 8.55 15.59 -28.26
CA LEU A 71 9.36 16.49 -27.43
C LEU A 71 8.51 17.37 -26.47
N PRO A 72 7.49 18.12 -26.96
CA PRO A 72 6.60 18.85 -26.06
C PRO A 72 5.78 17.91 -25.17
N LEU A 73 5.40 16.74 -25.69
CA LEU A 73 4.68 15.75 -24.92
C LEU A 73 5.52 15.19 -23.75
N LEU A 74 6.83 14.99 -23.92
CA LEU A 74 7.75 14.60 -22.85
C LEU A 74 7.84 15.65 -21.74
N ILE A 75 7.77 16.93 -22.04
CA ILE A 75 7.69 18.00 -21.03
C ILE A 75 6.39 17.83 -20.23
N GLY A 76 5.27 17.69 -20.92
CA GLY A 76 3.95 17.44 -20.29
C GLY A 76 3.94 16.18 -19.45
N THR A 77 4.53 15.09 -19.94
CA THR A 77 4.66 13.82 -19.20
C THR A 77 5.44 14.00 -17.89
N GLY A 78 6.54 14.76 -17.91
CA GLY A 78 7.30 15.02 -16.69
C GLY A 78 6.51 15.80 -15.65
N TYR A 79 5.78 16.83 -16.03
CA TYR A 79 4.87 17.55 -15.13
C TYR A 79 3.71 16.68 -14.65
N PHE A 80 3.15 15.84 -15.53
CA PHE A 80 2.09 14.90 -15.18
C PHE A 80 2.54 13.90 -14.12
N ILE A 81 3.74 13.30 -14.28
CA ILE A 81 4.34 12.40 -13.27
C ILE A 81 4.45 13.10 -11.91
N ARG A 82 4.89 14.35 -11.90
CA ARG A 82 4.95 15.14 -10.65
C ARG A 82 3.57 15.38 -10.06
N GLY A 83 2.56 15.64 -10.87
CA GLY A 83 1.16 15.72 -10.45
C GLY A 83 0.69 14.43 -9.80
N CYS A 84 1.02 13.27 -10.37
CA CYS A 84 0.73 11.96 -9.79
C CYS A 84 1.42 11.77 -8.43
N VAL A 85 2.66 12.23 -8.27
CA VAL A 85 3.37 12.21 -6.98
C VAL A 85 2.66 13.11 -5.94
N VAL A 86 2.14 14.28 -6.34
CA VAL A 86 1.33 15.15 -5.47
C VAL A 86 0.05 14.45 -5.03
N LEU A 87 -0.63 13.76 -5.95
CA LEU A 87 -1.83 12.97 -5.65
C LEU A 87 -1.53 11.86 -4.63
N GLU A 88 -0.50 11.05 -4.87
CA GLU A 88 -0.08 9.99 -3.94
C GLU A 88 0.30 10.54 -2.56
N ARG A 89 1.00 11.65 -2.54
CA ARG A 89 1.32 12.36 -1.30
C ARG A 89 0.05 12.81 -0.54
N GLY A 90 -0.96 13.29 -1.28
CA GLY A 90 -2.27 13.66 -0.70
C GLY A 90 -2.97 12.46 -0.07
N ARG A 91 -2.96 11.31 -0.75
CA ARG A 91 -3.55 10.06 -0.26
C ARG A 91 -2.82 9.51 0.96
N ALA A 92 -1.51 9.61 1.00
CA ALA A 92 -0.69 9.16 2.14
C ALA A 92 -1.05 9.87 3.45
N ARG A 93 -1.73 11.04 3.41
CA ARG A 93 -2.24 11.73 4.60
C ARG A 93 -3.27 10.92 5.39
N ALA A 94 -3.97 10.00 4.75
CA ALA A 94 -4.89 9.10 5.45
C ALA A 94 -4.17 8.21 6.48
N VAL A 95 -2.90 7.86 6.21
CA VAL A 95 -2.07 7.00 7.06
C VAL A 95 -1.05 7.81 7.86
N VAL A 96 -0.58 8.93 7.29
CA VAL A 96 0.38 9.85 7.88
C VAL A 96 -0.28 11.24 8.02
N PRO A 97 -0.96 11.52 9.15
CA PRO A 97 -1.72 12.77 9.32
C PRO A 97 -0.87 14.05 9.17
N GLU A 98 0.41 14.00 9.57
CA GLU A 98 1.32 15.14 9.40
C GLU A 98 1.67 15.40 7.92
N GLY A 99 1.36 14.44 7.05
CA GLY A 99 1.62 14.49 5.63
C GLY A 99 3.10 14.25 5.26
N LEU A 100 3.35 14.21 3.97
CA LEU A 100 4.68 14.15 3.41
C LEU A 100 5.15 15.56 3.00
N PRO A 101 6.48 15.83 2.95
CA PRO A 101 7.02 17.14 2.59
C PRO A 101 6.52 17.62 1.23
N ALA A 102 6.44 18.93 1.05
CA ALA A 102 6.08 19.55 -0.22
C ALA A 102 7.13 19.21 -1.30
N LEU A 103 6.68 19.08 -2.54
CA LEU A 103 7.61 18.93 -3.65
C LEU A 103 8.29 20.28 -3.93
N PRO A 104 9.62 20.32 -4.04
CA PRO A 104 10.30 21.52 -4.50
C PRO A 104 9.88 21.81 -5.97
N PRO A 105 9.85 23.09 -6.35
CA PRO A 105 9.63 23.44 -7.75
C PRO A 105 10.75 22.88 -8.64
N VAL A 106 10.45 22.70 -9.93
CA VAL A 106 11.48 22.38 -10.91
C VAL A 106 12.22 23.67 -11.24
N GLU A 107 13.53 23.68 -11.07
CA GLU A 107 14.38 24.79 -11.54
C GLU A 107 14.45 24.72 -13.08
N THR A 108 13.58 25.46 -13.75
CA THR A 108 13.57 25.55 -15.21
C THR A 108 14.37 26.76 -15.66
N ALA A 109 15.24 26.54 -16.65
CA ALA A 109 15.86 27.64 -17.38
C ALA A 109 14.95 28.06 -18.54
N GLU A 110 15.13 29.27 -19.03
CA GLU A 110 14.38 29.78 -20.18
C GLU A 110 14.69 28.96 -21.45
N GLY A 111 13.65 28.57 -22.16
CA GLY A 111 13.75 27.85 -23.41
C GLY A 111 13.27 26.40 -23.35
N PHE A 112 12.94 25.85 -24.51
CA PHE A 112 12.34 24.53 -24.66
C PHE A 112 13.27 23.39 -24.25
N PHE A 113 14.47 23.30 -24.83
CA PHE A 113 15.44 22.23 -24.53
C PHE A 113 16.00 22.28 -23.10
N PRO A 114 16.32 23.46 -22.53
CA PRO A 114 16.68 23.57 -21.13
C PRO A 114 15.58 23.07 -20.20
N THR A 115 14.32 23.41 -20.45
CA THR A 115 13.17 22.94 -19.66
C THR A 115 13.01 21.42 -19.76
N LEU A 116 13.07 20.85 -20.96
CA LEU A 116 13.04 19.39 -21.15
C LEU A 116 14.12 18.70 -20.34
N LYS A 117 15.36 19.20 -20.47
CA LYS A 117 16.51 18.66 -19.73
C LYS A 117 16.34 18.79 -18.20
N ALA A 118 15.82 19.92 -17.71
CA ALA A 118 15.59 20.16 -16.29
C ALA A 118 14.57 19.17 -15.71
N ILE A 119 13.41 19.00 -16.37
CA ILE A 119 12.35 18.09 -15.93
C ILE A 119 12.84 16.64 -15.86
N TRP A 120 13.57 16.16 -16.89
CA TRP A 120 14.03 14.79 -16.94
C TRP A 120 15.33 14.55 -16.13
N ARG A 121 16.03 15.60 -15.72
CA ARG A 121 17.09 15.53 -14.70
C ARG A 121 16.54 15.58 -13.29
N ASP A 122 15.34 16.12 -13.10
CA ASP A 122 14.71 16.21 -11.80
C ASP A 122 14.56 14.82 -11.16
N ARG A 123 15.00 14.73 -9.91
CA ARG A 123 15.03 13.50 -9.15
C ARG A 123 13.62 12.97 -8.85
N ILE A 124 12.68 13.87 -8.57
CA ILE A 124 11.31 13.50 -8.24
C ILE A 124 10.62 12.92 -9.47
N THR A 125 10.83 13.51 -10.65
CA THR A 125 10.29 12.99 -11.91
C THR A 125 10.83 11.58 -12.20
N LYS A 126 12.15 11.35 -12.05
CA LYS A 126 12.76 10.02 -12.27
C LYS A 126 12.25 8.98 -11.26
N ARG A 127 12.20 9.35 -9.98
CA ARG A 127 11.72 8.45 -8.93
C ARG A 127 10.23 8.19 -9.04
N GLY A 128 9.46 9.23 -9.39
CA GLY A 128 8.03 9.09 -9.68
C GLY A 128 7.80 8.15 -10.86
N LEU A 129 8.53 8.30 -11.96
CA LEU A 129 8.47 7.37 -13.08
C LEU A 129 8.77 5.93 -12.62
N ALA A 130 9.88 5.71 -11.94
CA ALA A 130 10.25 4.39 -11.43
C ALA A 130 9.20 3.83 -10.46
N HIS A 131 8.62 4.67 -9.61
CA HIS A 131 7.55 4.27 -8.70
C HIS A 131 6.30 3.81 -9.47
N PHE A 132 5.82 4.61 -10.43
CA PHE A 132 4.60 4.30 -11.18
C PHE A 132 4.77 3.25 -12.27
N THR A 133 5.98 2.90 -12.69
CA THR A 133 6.22 1.86 -13.70
C THR A 133 6.77 0.57 -13.11
N LEU A 134 7.78 0.63 -12.24
CA LEU A 134 8.47 -0.55 -11.71
C LEU A 134 7.87 -1.04 -10.39
N LEU A 135 7.57 -0.12 -9.46
CA LEU A 135 7.08 -0.49 -8.14
C LEU A 135 5.55 -0.61 -8.08
N ALA A 136 4.82 0.01 -9.01
CA ALA A 136 3.36 0.01 -8.99
C ALA A 136 2.77 -1.41 -9.06
N LEU A 137 3.29 -2.27 -9.94
CA LEU A 137 2.75 -3.63 -10.09
C LEU A 137 2.98 -4.52 -8.86
N PRO A 138 4.21 -4.65 -8.29
CA PRO A 138 4.40 -5.41 -7.08
C PRO A 138 3.65 -4.84 -5.87
N LEU A 139 3.54 -3.52 -5.73
CA LEU A 139 2.74 -2.90 -4.68
C LEU A 139 1.25 -3.18 -4.87
N PHE A 140 0.72 -3.08 -6.09
CA PHE A 140 -0.66 -3.42 -6.41
C PHE A 140 -0.99 -4.87 -6.04
N LEU A 141 -0.12 -5.83 -6.38
CA LEU A 141 -0.32 -7.24 -6.03
C LEU A 141 -0.33 -7.43 -4.51
N LEU A 142 0.63 -6.84 -3.81
CA LEU A 142 0.73 -6.91 -2.36
C LEU A 142 -0.51 -6.31 -1.69
N ASP A 143 -0.90 -5.10 -2.08
CA ASP A 143 -2.06 -4.39 -1.54
C ASP A 143 -3.34 -5.19 -1.78
N THR A 144 -3.50 -5.75 -2.98
CA THR A 144 -4.66 -6.57 -3.35
C THR A 144 -4.76 -7.81 -2.49
N VAL A 145 -3.68 -8.59 -2.36
CA VAL A 145 -3.66 -9.80 -1.55
C VAL A 145 -3.98 -9.47 -0.09
N VAL A 146 -3.31 -8.48 0.47
CA VAL A 146 -3.50 -8.13 1.89
C VAL A 146 -4.91 -7.63 2.16
N TRP A 147 -5.46 -6.81 1.26
CA TRP A 147 -6.81 -6.26 1.40
C TRP A 147 -7.89 -7.33 1.21
N VAL A 148 -7.77 -8.19 0.19
CA VAL A 148 -8.72 -9.28 -0.09
C VAL A 148 -8.78 -10.28 1.06
N VAL A 149 -7.63 -10.69 1.60
CA VAL A 149 -7.57 -11.60 2.74
C VAL A 149 -8.19 -10.96 3.99
N TRP A 150 -7.96 -9.66 4.21
CA TRP A 150 -8.59 -8.92 5.31
C TRP A 150 -10.12 -8.90 5.19
N VAL A 151 -10.65 -8.62 4.00
CA VAL A 151 -12.09 -8.64 3.72
C VAL A 151 -12.66 -10.06 3.88
N ALA A 152 -11.91 -11.08 3.43
CA ALA A 152 -12.32 -12.47 3.58
C ALA A 152 -12.46 -12.88 5.07
N PHE A 153 -11.54 -12.43 5.94
CA PHE A 153 -11.68 -12.67 7.38
C PHE A 153 -12.84 -11.89 7.99
N LEU A 154 -13.09 -10.64 7.55
CA LEU A 154 -14.28 -9.89 7.97
C LEU A 154 -15.57 -10.61 7.57
N ALA A 155 -15.65 -11.09 6.33
CA ALA A 155 -16.78 -11.90 5.86
C ALA A 155 -16.89 -13.21 6.65
N GLY A 156 -15.76 -13.84 6.97
CA GLY A 156 -15.70 -15.05 7.78
C GLY A 156 -16.30 -14.89 9.18
N VAL A 157 -16.05 -13.75 9.82
CA VAL A 157 -16.66 -13.44 11.15
C VAL A 157 -18.18 -13.37 11.07
N THR A 158 -18.73 -12.95 9.93
CA THR A 158 -20.19 -12.82 9.74
C THR A 158 -20.86 -14.10 9.19
N VAL A 159 -20.12 -15.17 8.94
CA VAL A 159 -20.65 -16.45 8.42
C VAL A 159 -21.89 -16.95 9.14
N PRO A 160 -22.00 -16.93 10.49
CA PRO A 160 -23.19 -17.42 11.19
C PRO A 160 -24.48 -16.71 10.79
N ILE A 161 -24.38 -15.48 10.27
CA ILE A 161 -25.56 -14.68 9.90
C ILE A 161 -26.10 -15.12 8.53
N TRP A 162 -25.21 -15.43 7.57
CA TRP A 162 -25.62 -15.57 6.17
C TRP A 162 -25.40 -16.96 5.55
N TYR A 163 -24.69 -17.91 6.19
CA TYR A 163 -24.46 -19.24 5.63
C TYR A 163 -25.77 -19.99 5.27
N ARG A 164 -26.85 -19.72 6.02
CA ARG A 164 -28.17 -20.35 5.82
C ARG A 164 -28.83 -19.91 4.51
N TYR A 165 -28.46 -18.76 3.96
CA TYR A 165 -29.07 -18.20 2.76
C TYR A 165 -28.37 -18.64 1.47
N ILE A 166 -27.31 -19.43 1.57
CA ILE A 166 -26.62 -19.95 0.40
C ILE A 166 -27.17 -21.32 0.03
N PRO A 167 -28.00 -21.41 -1.03
CA PRO A 167 -28.49 -22.68 -1.51
C PRO A 167 -27.38 -23.45 -2.26
N ARG A 168 -27.33 -24.76 -2.04
CA ARG A 168 -26.47 -25.68 -2.79
C ARG A 168 -27.31 -26.86 -3.26
N GLY A 169 -27.14 -27.26 -4.51
CA GLY A 169 -27.80 -28.42 -5.10
C GLY A 169 -26.80 -29.51 -5.41
N PHE A 170 -27.00 -30.71 -4.87
CA PHE A 170 -26.23 -31.91 -5.20
C PHE A 170 -27.21 -33.06 -5.51
N ASN A 171 -27.13 -33.60 -6.70
CA ASN A 171 -27.93 -34.79 -7.11
C ASN A 171 -29.43 -34.64 -6.81
N GLY A 172 -30.02 -33.45 -7.03
CA GLY A 172 -31.43 -33.17 -6.78
C GLY A 172 -31.80 -32.91 -5.31
N GLN A 173 -30.84 -32.95 -4.40
CA GLN A 173 -31.03 -32.54 -3.00
C GLN A 173 -30.60 -31.09 -2.78
N HIS A 174 -31.40 -30.37 -2.00
CA HIS A 174 -31.11 -28.99 -1.64
C HIS A 174 -30.44 -28.93 -0.27
N TRP A 175 -29.26 -28.35 -0.26
CA TRP A 175 -28.47 -28.10 0.96
C TRP A 175 -28.29 -26.59 1.15
N HIS A 176 -28.04 -26.18 2.39
CA HIS A 176 -27.68 -24.81 2.71
C HIS A 176 -26.31 -24.80 3.40
N GLY A 177 -25.44 -23.90 2.99
CA GLY A 177 -24.12 -23.77 3.63
C GLY A 177 -23.01 -23.37 2.69
N LEU A 178 -21.80 -23.32 3.24
CA LEU A 178 -20.56 -22.98 2.54
C LEU A 178 -19.69 -24.22 2.39
N GLU A 179 -19.15 -24.39 1.22
CA GLU A 179 -18.17 -25.41 0.91
C GLU A 179 -16.77 -24.77 0.73
N TYR A 180 -15.78 -25.33 1.42
CA TYR A 180 -14.38 -25.03 1.23
C TYR A 180 -13.66 -26.31 0.85
N GLY A 181 -13.60 -26.61 -0.45
CA GLY A 181 -12.99 -27.82 -0.99
C GLY A 181 -13.75 -28.41 -2.16
N TYR A 182 -13.57 -29.70 -2.38
CA TYR A 182 -14.18 -30.44 -3.45
C TYR A 182 -15.27 -31.39 -2.90
N PHE A 183 -16.52 -31.17 -3.29
CA PHE A 183 -17.71 -31.92 -2.81
C PHE A 183 -18.55 -32.41 -4.01
N PRO A 184 -18.08 -33.38 -4.79
CA PRO A 184 -18.77 -33.81 -6.02
C PRO A 184 -20.15 -34.42 -5.75
N ASN A 185 -20.32 -35.05 -4.60
CA ASN A 185 -21.54 -35.77 -4.22
C ASN A 185 -22.19 -35.21 -2.94
N GLY A 186 -21.98 -33.93 -2.65
CA GLY A 186 -22.49 -33.26 -1.46
C GLY A 186 -21.62 -33.42 -0.21
N PRO A 187 -22.06 -32.83 0.93
CA PRO A 187 -21.23 -32.69 2.14
C PRO A 187 -20.78 -34.01 2.76
N HIS A 188 -21.55 -35.09 2.57
CA HIS A 188 -21.31 -36.43 3.11
C HIS A 188 -21.02 -37.46 2.02
N GLY A 189 -20.79 -37.01 0.79
CA GLY A 189 -20.51 -37.88 -0.35
C GLY A 189 -19.13 -38.52 -0.28
N LYS A 190 -19.00 -39.69 -0.96
CA LYS A 190 -17.67 -40.29 -1.18
C LYS A 190 -16.82 -39.31 -1.99
N ASP A 191 -15.53 -39.30 -1.70
CA ASP A 191 -14.52 -38.43 -2.35
C ASP A 191 -14.66 -36.92 -2.04
N SER A 192 -15.41 -36.57 -1.00
CA SER A 192 -15.48 -35.17 -0.52
C SER A 192 -14.21 -34.83 0.30
N ILE A 193 -13.50 -33.78 -0.12
CA ILE A 193 -12.29 -33.28 0.55
C ILE A 193 -12.50 -31.79 0.86
N GLY A 194 -12.56 -31.44 2.14
CA GLY A 194 -12.68 -30.05 2.55
C GLY A 194 -13.52 -29.83 3.80
N PHE A 195 -13.90 -28.57 3.99
CA PHE A 195 -14.74 -28.13 5.11
C PHE A 195 -16.13 -27.76 4.62
N TRP A 196 -17.15 -28.34 5.27
CA TRP A 196 -18.54 -27.98 5.07
C TRP A 196 -19.08 -27.25 6.29
N ILE A 197 -19.61 -26.04 6.07
CA ILE A 197 -20.26 -25.22 7.09
C ILE A 197 -21.77 -25.25 6.84
N GLY A 198 -22.45 -26.21 7.45
CA GLY A 198 -23.91 -26.41 7.30
C GLY A 198 -24.66 -26.45 8.63
N SER A 199 -23.97 -26.22 9.76
CA SER A 199 -24.57 -26.18 11.08
C SER A 199 -24.17 -24.92 11.84
N ASP A 200 -24.96 -24.52 12.83
CA ASP A 200 -24.65 -23.35 13.67
C ASP A 200 -23.34 -23.52 14.42
N LEU A 201 -23.01 -24.74 14.84
CA LEU A 201 -21.73 -25.02 15.50
C LEU A 201 -20.55 -24.82 14.54
N SER A 202 -20.61 -25.41 13.34
CA SER A 202 -19.53 -25.25 12.35
C SER A 202 -19.37 -23.80 11.90
N ALA A 203 -20.46 -23.07 11.74
CA ALA A 203 -20.46 -21.65 11.41
C ALA A 203 -19.84 -20.80 12.54
N THR A 204 -20.16 -21.10 13.80
CA THR A 204 -19.59 -20.41 14.96
C THR A 204 -18.09 -20.69 15.10
N VAL A 205 -17.66 -21.94 14.94
CA VAL A 205 -16.23 -22.30 14.97
C VAL A 205 -15.47 -21.57 13.85
N ALA A 206 -16.02 -21.55 12.64
CA ALA A 206 -15.42 -20.83 11.51
C ALA A 206 -15.32 -19.31 11.80
N ALA A 207 -16.36 -18.71 12.39
CA ALA A 207 -16.36 -17.29 12.74
C ALA A 207 -15.33 -16.96 13.81
N VAL A 208 -15.17 -17.80 14.83
CA VAL A 208 -14.14 -17.62 15.88
C VAL A 208 -12.74 -17.74 15.28
N ALA A 209 -12.51 -18.73 14.42
CA ALA A 209 -11.23 -18.87 13.71
C ALA A 209 -10.93 -17.66 12.83
N ALA A 210 -11.92 -17.19 12.05
CA ALA A 210 -11.80 -16.00 11.23
C ALA A 210 -11.52 -14.75 12.07
N LEU A 211 -12.14 -14.60 13.24
CA LEU A 211 -11.88 -13.49 14.17
C LEU A 211 -10.44 -13.49 14.68
N VAL A 212 -9.92 -14.64 15.09
CA VAL A 212 -8.51 -14.76 15.54
C VAL A 212 -7.55 -14.39 14.42
N LEU A 213 -7.80 -14.89 13.21
CA LEU A 213 -7.01 -14.57 12.03
C LEU A 213 -7.12 -13.09 11.65
N LEU A 214 -8.31 -12.50 11.71
CA LEU A 214 -8.54 -11.07 11.48
C LEU A 214 -7.73 -10.20 12.45
N LEU A 215 -7.74 -10.56 13.75
CA LEU A 215 -6.97 -9.83 14.76
C LEU A 215 -5.47 -9.84 14.46
N ALA A 216 -4.93 -10.98 14.03
CA ALA A 216 -3.53 -11.07 13.61
C ALA A 216 -3.27 -10.31 12.29
N TRP A 217 -4.19 -10.45 11.31
CA TRP A 217 -4.03 -9.85 10.00
C TRP A 217 -4.09 -8.30 10.00
N ASN A 218 -4.74 -7.70 10.99
CA ASN A 218 -4.73 -6.25 11.16
C ASN A 218 -3.30 -5.68 11.29
N TYR A 219 -2.38 -6.41 11.89
CA TYR A 219 -0.97 -6.00 11.97
C TYR A 219 -0.29 -6.05 10.60
N VAL A 220 -0.59 -7.07 9.80
CA VAL A 220 -0.09 -7.19 8.41
C VAL A 220 -0.64 -6.04 7.56
N LEU A 221 -1.94 -5.76 7.65
CA LEU A 221 -2.60 -4.65 6.93
C LEU A 221 -1.92 -3.30 7.22
N VAL A 222 -1.69 -2.99 8.49
CA VAL A 222 -1.04 -1.74 8.89
C VAL A 222 0.43 -1.73 8.49
N ALA A 223 1.14 -2.86 8.58
CA ALA A 223 2.53 -2.97 8.14
C ALA A 223 2.67 -2.72 6.63
N THR A 224 1.76 -3.27 5.82
CA THR A 224 1.72 -3.06 4.37
C THR A 224 1.43 -1.59 4.02
N ALA A 225 0.45 -0.96 4.69
CA ALA A 225 0.18 0.46 4.49
C ALA A 225 1.40 1.35 4.82
N ARG A 226 2.18 0.98 5.84
CA ARG A 226 3.45 1.67 6.17
C ARG A 226 4.50 1.47 5.08
N LEU A 227 4.69 0.24 4.62
CA LEU A 227 5.64 -0.07 3.55
C LEU A 227 5.31 0.72 2.28
N HIS A 228 4.03 0.80 1.93
CA HIS A 228 3.58 1.57 0.78
C HIS A 228 3.84 3.08 0.98
N THR A 229 3.51 3.64 2.14
CA THR A 229 3.79 5.06 2.43
C THR A 229 5.29 5.37 2.51
N ASP A 230 6.13 4.43 2.95
CA ASP A 230 7.58 4.58 2.90
C ASP A 230 8.11 4.57 1.46
N ALA A 231 7.53 3.77 0.56
CA ALA A 231 7.84 3.81 -0.86
C ALA A 231 7.53 5.19 -1.46
N VAL A 232 6.34 5.76 -1.19
CA VAL A 232 5.97 7.12 -1.63
C VAL A 232 6.89 8.18 -1.01
N ARG A 233 7.23 8.06 0.27
CA ARG A 233 8.18 8.95 0.94
C ARG A 233 9.54 8.96 0.26
N ASN A 234 10.06 7.80 -0.15
CA ASN A 234 11.33 7.69 -0.84
C ASN A 234 11.35 8.42 -2.19
N VAL A 235 10.20 8.57 -2.85
CA VAL A 235 10.07 9.41 -4.06
C VAL A 235 10.28 10.87 -3.72
N VAL A 236 9.65 11.36 -2.65
CA VAL A 236 9.60 12.78 -2.27
C VAL A 236 10.81 13.22 -1.43
N ALA A 237 11.44 12.30 -0.70
CA ALA A 237 12.51 12.61 0.25
C ALA A 237 13.68 13.34 -0.42
N PRO A 238 14.13 14.47 0.12
CA PRO A 238 15.37 15.11 -0.32
C PRO A 238 16.55 14.18 -0.06
N ARG A 239 17.60 14.36 -0.85
CA ARG A 239 18.86 13.68 -0.57
C ARG A 239 19.54 14.44 0.57
N ASP A 240 19.61 13.82 1.74
CA ASP A 240 20.50 14.31 2.79
C ASP A 240 21.91 13.74 2.50
N PRO A 241 22.83 14.54 1.95
CA PRO A 241 24.20 14.09 1.65
C PRO A 241 24.97 13.71 2.92
N LEU A 242 24.48 14.18 4.07
CA LEU A 242 25.10 13.92 5.38
C LEU A 242 24.40 12.82 6.16
N ALA A 243 23.34 12.19 5.62
CA ALA A 243 22.57 11.15 6.33
C ALA A 243 23.45 9.95 6.73
N SER A 244 24.46 9.62 5.95
CA SER A 244 25.43 8.56 6.28
C SER A 244 26.41 9.01 7.38
N ALA A 245 26.91 10.23 7.29
CA ALA A 245 27.81 10.81 8.29
C ALA A 245 27.07 11.01 9.62
N ARG A 246 25.83 11.53 9.57
CA ARG A 246 24.99 11.71 10.76
C ARG A 246 24.69 10.38 11.46
N ARG A 247 24.43 9.30 10.69
CA ARG A 247 24.22 7.95 11.23
C ARG A 247 25.45 7.43 11.97
N VAL A 248 26.65 7.69 11.45
CA VAL A 248 27.91 7.32 12.10
C VAL A 248 28.13 8.11 13.38
N LEU A 249 27.78 9.39 13.40
CA LEU A 249 27.91 10.26 14.57
C LEU A 249 26.87 9.97 15.66
N GLU A 250 25.66 9.51 15.27
CA GLU A 250 24.58 9.12 16.19
C GLU A 250 24.73 7.70 16.71
N THR A 251 25.58 6.87 16.09
CA THR A 251 25.89 5.54 16.61
C THR A 251 26.82 5.69 17.81
N PRO A 252 26.45 5.20 19.02
CA PRO A 252 27.33 5.25 20.18
C PRO A 252 28.68 4.62 19.82
N GLY A 253 29.74 5.42 19.85
CA GLY A 253 31.10 4.92 19.62
C GLY A 253 31.52 3.95 20.72
N PRO A 254 32.49 3.06 20.47
CA PRO A 254 32.98 2.10 21.45
C PRO A 254 33.51 2.75 22.73
N LEU A 255 33.77 4.04 22.72
CA LEU A 255 34.22 4.80 23.89
C LEU A 255 33.07 5.31 24.80
N ASN A 256 31.82 5.35 24.32
CA ASN A 256 30.67 5.74 25.15
C ASN A 256 30.14 4.62 26.07
N THR A 257 30.59 3.38 25.87
CA THR A 257 30.28 2.24 26.75
C THR A 257 31.20 2.15 27.97
N ALA A 258 32.25 2.94 28.06
CA ALA A 258 33.25 2.88 29.16
C ALA A 258 32.95 3.84 30.34
N THR A 259 31.86 4.63 30.30
CA THR A 259 31.51 5.62 31.32
C THR A 259 30.43 5.19 32.31
N HIS A 260 30.08 3.90 32.33
CA HIS A 260 29.21 3.30 33.36
C HIS A 260 29.91 2.15 34.07
N ILE A 261 31.04 2.44 34.71
CA ILE A 261 31.63 1.63 35.79
C ILE A 261 31.75 2.50 37.03
#